data_8d5daa36f6d495f1af7092b61327e21f
#
_entry.id   8d5daa36f6d495f1af7092b61327e21f
#
_cell.length_a   1.000
_cell.length_b   1.000
_cell.length_c   1.000
_cell.angle_alpha   90.00
_cell.angle_beta   90.00
_cell.angle_gamma   90.00
#
_symmetry.space_group_name_H-M   'P 1'
#
loop_
_entity.id
_entity.type
_entity.pdbx_description
1 polymer ?
#
loop_
_entity_poly.entity_id
_entity_poly.type
_entity_poly.pdbx_seq_one_letter_code
_entity_poly.pdbx_strand_id
1 'polypeptide(L)'
;MKALRLLILMLLCALMFSTSRTHAQTSPRVDVATVDGPIVTTIADYLQRAITTAEREGASAIVVQLNTPGGDVSTTLRIIQIFGESHVPVIVYVWPRRGEAFSAGTLITLAGHVAAMSPETSIGAAKPISSSGENIASDSRDKAVNALRATVRSITSQRAPKATQWAEQTITDAVAATADEALKLGAIDLIASDLNDLLKQIDGRTVMLRGKETKLQTANATIVRAELTLGEQLLLILISPNIAAILLFIAINGLLIEWQAPGTGVGGIVGAIAFILFLYAVGTLPVNLTGLVFIGLAVVLLIFDLTATQHGILTAGGLASFVIGAVVLFEPSYVPLSLGLVGGMALVMGALFLFVFGKAAQARNLKPTMGVQGLIGQTAVARTDLKPSGYVFVEGERWDATVESGEVHAGEAVTVMAVEGLKLKVRKAG
;
A
#
# COMPACT_ATOMS: atom_id res chain seq x y z
N MET A 1 -9.38 70.88 -51.51
CA MET A 1 -10.58 70.41 -50.76
C MET A 1 -10.73 68.87 -50.71
N LYS A 2 -10.45 68.12 -51.80
CA LYS A 2 -10.59 66.64 -51.81
C LYS A 2 -9.55 65.94 -50.89
N ALA A 3 -8.29 66.40 -50.86
CA ALA A 3 -7.25 65.81 -50.01
C ALA A 3 -7.52 65.99 -48.49
N LEU A 4 -8.08 67.11 -48.07
CA LEU A 4 -8.43 67.39 -46.70
C LEU A 4 -9.58 66.49 -46.21
N ARG A 5 -10.57 66.21 -47.09
CA ARG A 5 -11.66 65.27 -46.77
C ARG A 5 -11.17 63.82 -46.63
N LEU A 6 -10.19 63.40 -47.46
CA LEU A 6 -9.60 62.07 -47.33
C LEU A 6 -8.78 61.91 -46.04
N LEU A 7 -8.04 62.96 -45.62
CA LEU A 7 -7.29 62.97 -44.36
C LEU A 7 -8.19 62.87 -43.14
N ILE A 8 -9.32 63.64 -43.17
CA ILE A 8 -10.32 63.60 -42.10
C ILE A 8 -11.01 62.23 -42.04
N LEU A 9 -11.29 61.61 -43.20
CA LEU A 9 -11.89 60.27 -43.25
C LEU A 9 -10.93 59.21 -42.71
N MET A 10 -9.62 59.26 -43.02
CA MET A 10 -8.59 58.39 -42.49
C MET A 10 -8.40 58.58 -40.98
N LEU A 11 -8.46 59.81 -40.48
CA LEU A 11 -8.36 60.11 -39.04
C LEU A 11 -9.61 59.55 -38.28
N LEU A 12 -10.81 59.69 -38.85
CA LEU A 12 -12.03 59.17 -38.32
C LEU A 12 -12.04 57.63 -38.32
N CYS A 13 -11.55 56.95 -39.38
CA CYS A 13 -11.34 55.53 -39.39
C CYS A 13 -10.29 55.08 -38.37
N ALA A 14 -9.20 55.78 -38.20
CA ALA A 14 -8.19 55.47 -37.18
C ALA A 14 -8.73 55.62 -35.74
N LEU A 15 -9.63 56.58 -35.48
CA LEU A 15 -10.31 56.72 -34.18
C LEU A 15 -11.35 55.61 -33.96
N MET A 16 -12.01 55.09 -35.03
CA MET A 16 -12.93 53.95 -34.90
C MET A 16 -12.22 52.62 -34.65
N PHE A 17 -10.95 52.47 -35.00
CA PHE A 17 -10.09 51.32 -34.67
C PHE A 17 -9.37 51.45 -33.33
N SER A 18 -9.64 52.46 -32.52
CA SER A 18 -9.33 52.44 -31.08
C SER A 18 -10.22 51.36 -30.44
N THR A 19 -9.95 50.11 -30.76
CA THR A 19 -10.59 48.97 -30.10
C THR A 19 -10.30 49.16 -28.61
N SER A 20 -11.33 49.51 -27.88
CA SER A 20 -11.38 49.27 -26.45
C SER A 20 -10.94 47.84 -26.26
N ARG A 21 -9.71 47.62 -25.78
CA ARG A 21 -9.34 46.33 -25.20
C ARG A 21 -10.25 46.13 -24.00
N THR A 22 -11.42 45.56 -24.31
CA THR A 22 -12.23 44.97 -23.28
C THR A 22 -11.28 43.95 -22.64
N HIS A 23 -10.74 44.27 -21.48
CA HIS A 23 -10.17 43.26 -20.62
C HIS A 23 -11.32 42.29 -20.40
N ALA A 24 -11.30 41.19 -21.15
CA ALA A 24 -12.12 40.04 -20.81
C ALA A 24 -11.72 39.77 -19.36
N GLN A 25 -12.61 40.05 -18.42
CA GLN A 25 -12.42 39.76 -17.03
C GLN A 25 -12.38 38.24 -16.96
N THR A 26 -11.19 37.67 -17.11
CA THR A 26 -10.99 36.22 -16.96
C THR A 26 -11.46 35.91 -15.56
N SER A 27 -12.49 35.06 -15.45
CA SER A 27 -12.99 34.61 -14.15
C SER A 27 -11.79 34.15 -13.32
N PRO A 28 -11.73 34.56 -12.04
CA PRO A 28 -10.65 34.12 -11.19
C PRO A 28 -10.56 32.59 -11.21
N ARG A 29 -9.36 32.03 -11.13
CA ARG A 29 -9.15 30.60 -11.07
C ARG A 29 -8.84 30.20 -9.62
N VAL A 30 -9.48 29.12 -9.17
CA VAL A 30 -9.18 28.48 -7.90
C VAL A 30 -8.83 27.02 -8.15
N ASP A 31 -7.65 26.63 -7.73
CA ASP A 31 -7.22 25.24 -7.82
C ASP A 31 -7.67 24.49 -6.55
N VAL A 32 -7.99 23.20 -6.70
CA VAL A 32 -8.48 22.37 -5.60
C VAL A 32 -7.66 21.09 -5.54
N ALA A 33 -6.96 20.90 -4.45
CA ALA A 33 -6.24 19.66 -4.12
C ALA A 33 -7.04 18.88 -3.07
N THR A 34 -7.21 17.57 -3.26
CA THR A 34 -7.94 16.71 -2.32
C THR A 34 -6.98 15.75 -1.64
N VAL A 35 -6.99 15.73 -0.31
CA VAL A 35 -6.24 14.83 0.55
C VAL A 35 -7.24 14.03 1.37
N ASP A 36 -7.34 12.73 1.09
CA ASP A 36 -8.23 11.79 1.80
C ASP A 36 -7.41 10.58 2.23
N GLY A 37 -7.06 10.52 3.51
CA GLY A 37 -6.22 9.49 4.09
C GLY A 37 -5.01 10.02 4.88
N PRO A 38 -4.04 9.16 5.21
CA PRO A 38 -2.91 9.52 6.07
C PRO A 38 -1.94 10.50 5.41
N ILE A 39 -1.35 11.38 6.24
CA ILE A 39 -0.34 12.35 5.81
C ILE A 39 1.01 11.65 5.71
N VAL A 40 1.41 11.37 4.48
CA VAL A 40 2.65 10.70 4.10
C VAL A 40 3.42 11.54 3.09
N THR A 41 4.71 11.23 2.89
CA THR A 41 5.60 12.01 2.02
C THR A 41 5.03 12.28 0.62
N THR A 42 4.37 11.28 0.02
CA THR A 42 3.70 11.42 -1.29
C THR A 42 2.64 12.53 -1.29
N ILE A 43 1.92 12.74 -0.17
CA ILE A 43 0.95 13.84 -0.04
C ILE A 43 1.65 15.20 0.00
N ALA A 44 2.81 15.31 0.67
CA ALA A 44 3.58 16.56 0.65
C ALA A 44 4.10 16.90 -0.76
N ASP A 45 4.57 15.90 -1.51
CA ASP A 45 5.01 16.07 -2.90
C ASP A 45 3.85 16.48 -3.82
N TYR A 46 2.69 15.85 -3.66
CA TYR A 46 1.45 16.21 -4.36
C TYR A 46 1.03 17.66 -4.08
N LEU A 47 0.99 18.08 -2.81
CA LEU A 47 0.62 19.44 -2.42
C LEU A 47 1.64 20.47 -2.92
N GLN A 48 2.94 20.16 -2.86
CA GLN A 48 3.99 21.00 -3.42
C GLN A 48 3.79 21.22 -4.93
N ARG A 49 3.54 20.14 -5.68
CA ARG A 49 3.26 20.19 -7.12
C ARG A 49 1.99 20.97 -7.43
N ALA A 50 0.91 20.74 -6.67
CA ALA A 50 -0.37 21.42 -6.86
C ALA A 50 -0.23 22.94 -6.64
N ILE A 51 0.45 23.36 -5.56
CA ILE A 51 0.70 24.76 -5.24
C ILE A 51 1.59 25.41 -6.31
N THR A 52 2.70 24.77 -6.69
CA THR A 52 3.59 25.28 -7.75
C THR A 52 2.85 25.42 -9.09
N THR A 53 1.92 24.52 -9.39
CA THR A 53 1.09 24.63 -10.58
C THR A 53 0.11 25.78 -10.47
N ALA A 54 -0.56 25.95 -9.33
CA ALA A 54 -1.47 27.08 -9.07
C ALA A 54 -0.75 28.43 -9.22
N GLU A 55 0.47 28.53 -8.69
CA GLU A 55 1.33 29.72 -8.84
C GLU A 55 1.66 30.03 -10.31
N ARG A 56 2.13 29.01 -11.04
CA ARG A 56 2.50 29.15 -12.45
C ARG A 56 1.33 29.53 -13.34
N GLU A 57 0.17 28.98 -13.06
CA GLU A 57 -1.05 29.21 -13.83
C GLU A 57 -1.82 30.47 -13.35
N GLY A 58 -1.32 31.18 -12.36
CA GLY A 58 -1.89 32.43 -11.85
C GLY A 58 -3.23 32.24 -11.12
N ALA A 59 -3.39 31.15 -10.37
CA ALA A 59 -4.57 30.93 -9.55
C ALA A 59 -4.71 32.02 -8.48
N SER A 60 -5.95 32.45 -8.19
CA SER A 60 -6.24 33.41 -7.13
C SER A 60 -6.10 32.79 -5.74
N ALA A 61 -6.26 31.48 -5.64
CA ALA A 61 -6.10 30.70 -4.43
C ALA A 61 -6.02 29.19 -4.76
N ILE A 62 -5.54 28.41 -3.81
CA ILE A 62 -5.66 26.96 -3.81
C ILE A 62 -6.43 26.50 -2.56
N VAL A 63 -7.43 25.63 -2.75
CA VAL A 63 -8.18 24.99 -1.67
C VAL A 63 -7.66 23.57 -1.49
N VAL A 64 -7.20 23.25 -0.28
CA VAL A 64 -6.86 21.90 0.14
C VAL A 64 -8.06 21.30 0.88
N GLN A 65 -8.82 20.43 0.22
CA GLN A 65 -9.88 19.63 0.84
C GLN A 65 -9.20 18.51 1.63
N LEU A 66 -9.41 18.48 2.95
CA LEU A 66 -8.65 17.63 3.88
C LEU A 66 -9.58 16.72 4.68
N ASN A 67 -9.33 15.42 4.61
CA ASN A 67 -9.90 14.38 5.47
C ASN A 67 -8.76 13.43 5.87
N THR A 68 -8.35 13.45 7.14
CA THR A 68 -7.19 12.67 7.58
C THR A 68 -7.25 12.30 9.06
N PRO A 69 -6.92 11.05 9.42
CA PRO A 69 -6.73 10.64 10.81
C PRO A 69 -5.39 11.15 11.39
N GLY A 70 -4.49 11.68 10.55
CA GLY A 70 -3.16 12.12 10.94
C GLY A 70 -2.07 11.57 10.03
N GLY A 71 -0.82 11.51 10.53
CA GLY A 71 0.29 10.96 9.79
C GLY A 71 1.66 11.36 10.36
N ASP A 72 2.68 11.33 9.51
CA ASP A 72 4.06 11.59 9.91
C ASP A 72 4.31 13.06 10.26
N VAL A 73 5.01 13.27 11.39
CA VAL A 73 5.34 14.60 11.90
C VAL A 73 6.26 15.36 10.95
N SER A 74 7.27 14.70 10.39
CA SER A 74 8.24 15.35 9.50
C SER A 74 7.56 15.82 8.19
N THR A 75 6.68 15.00 7.66
CA THR A 75 5.84 15.33 6.50
C THR A 75 4.88 16.48 6.81
N THR A 76 4.29 16.48 8.00
CA THR A 76 3.41 17.56 8.47
C THR A 76 4.15 18.90 8.50
N LEU A 77 5.33 18.93 9.11
CA LEU A 77 6.17 20.14 9.16
C LEU A 77 6.58 20.61 7.77
N ARG A 78 6.88 19.70 6.85
CA ARG A 78 7.16 20.02 5.46
C ARG A 78 5.95 20.65 4.76
N ILE A 79 4.75 20.15 4.97
CA ILE A 79 3.51 20.74 4.40
C ILE A 79 3.28 22.16 4.96
N ILE A 80 3.47 22.35 6.27
CA ILE A 80 3.39 23.68 6.90
C ILE A 80 4.37 24.65 6.25
N GLN A 81 5.62 24.22 6.00
CA GLN A 81 6.62 25.02 5.31
C GLN A 81 6.17 25.35 3.89
N ILE A 82 5.70 24.37 3.11
CA ILE A 82 5.18 24.57 1.75
C ILE A 82 4.08 25.65 1.74
N PHE A 83 3.16 25.62 2.70
CA PHE A 83 2.09 26.63 2.80
C PHE A 83 2.65 28.01 3.13
N GLY A 84 3.60 28.10 4.06
CA GLY A 84 4.25 29.38 4.42
C GLY A 84 5.08 30.00 3.30
N GLU A 85 5.63 29.16 2.40
CA GLU A 85 6.43 29.61 1.25
C GLU A 85 5.59 29.90 0.00
N SER A 86 4.31 29.53 0.00
CA SER A 86 3.41 29.70 -1.14
C SER A 86 3.25 31.16 -1.56
N HIS A 87 3.17 31.39 -2.88
CA HIS A 87 2.87 32.70 -3.48
C HIS A 87 1.39 32.88 -3.81
N VAL A 88 0.58 31.81 -3.61
CA VAL A 88 -0.88 31.87 -3.70
C VAL A 88 -1.50 31.56 -2.35
N PRO A 89 -2.61 32.20 -1.97
CA PRO A 89 -3.32 31.88 -0.73
C PRO A 89 -3.73 30.43 -0.68
N VAL A 90 -3.35 29.73 0.41
CA VAL A 90 -3.73 28.34 0.67
C VAL A 90 -4.90 28.32 1.66
N ILE A 91 -6.03 27.79 1.23
CA ILE A 91 -7.23 27.61 2.04
C ILE A 91 -7.32 26.14 2.42
N VAL A 92 -7.31 25.81 3.70
CA VAL A 92 -7.54 24.43 4.14
C VAL A 92 -9.00 24.27 4.53
N TYR A 93 -9.65 23.30 3.92
CA TYR A 93 -11.07 23.02 4.13
C TYR A 93 -11.25 21.56 4.56
N VAL A 94 -11.55 21.36 5.84
CA VAL A 94 -11.87 20.02 6.36
C VAL A 94 -13.19 19.56 5.78
N TRP A 95 -13.14 18.54 4.93
CA TRP A 95 -14.23 18.03 4.11
C TRP A 95 -14.00 16.53 3.83
N PRO A 96 -15.00 15.70 3.66
CA PRO A 96 -16.45 15.99 3.55
C PRO A 96 -17.13 16.21 4.91
N ARG A 97 -18.43 16.43 4.87
CA ARG A 97 -19.27 16.42 6.08
C ARG A 97 -19.01 15.13 6.87
N ARG A 98 -18.83 15.23 8.19
CA ARG A 98 -18.38 14.18 9.10
C ARG A 98 -16.93 13.71 8.89
N GLY A 99 -16.18 14.38 8.03
CA GLY A 99 -14.75 14.16 7.89
C GLY A 99 -13.98 14.65 9.11
N GLU A 100 -12.72 14.31 9.17
CA GLU A 100 -11.86 14.60 10.31
C GLU A 100 -10.51 15.18 9.85
N ALA A 101 -9.94 16.02 10.69
CA ALA A 101 -8.56 16.50 10.52
C ALA A 101 -7.82 16.36 11.84
N PHE A 102 -7.55 15.10 12.24
CA PHE A 102 -6.87 14.79 13.49
C PHE A 102 -5.35 14.83 13.34
N SER A 103 -4.66 15.01 14.47
CA SER A 103 -3.19 14.94 14.55
C SER A 103 -2.52 15.89 13.54
N ALA A 104 -1.80 15.37 12.55
CA ALA A 104 -1.22 16.13 11.45
C ALA A 104 -2.24 17.06 10.77
N GLY A 105 -3.47 16.59 10.58
CA GLY A 105 -4.54 17.36 9.96
C GLY A 105 -4.88 18.65 10.73
N THR A 106 -4.80 18.61 12.06
CA THR A 106 -4.97 19.80 12.91
C THR A 106 -3.93 20.86 12.57
N LEU A 107 -2.65 20.49 12.56
CA LEU A 107 -1.56 21.42 12.30
C LEU A 107 -1.63 21.97 10.88
N ILE A 108 -1.93 21.11 9.90
CA ILE A 108 -2.10 21.50 8.48
C ILE A 108 -3.28 22.49 8.35
N THR A 109 -4.41 22.25 9.02
CA THR A 109 -5.57 23.13 8.98
C THR A 109 -5.23 24.50 9.57
N LEU A 110 -4.56 24.53 10.72
CA LEU A 110 -4.15 25.76 11.39
C LEU A 110 -3.10 26.55 10.59
N ALA A 111 -2.28 25.88 9.77
CA ALA A 111 -1.26 26.50 8.93
C ALA A 111 -1.82 27.14 7.65
N GLY A 112 -3.06 26.85 7.26
CA GLY A 112 -3.72 27.48 6.14
C GLY A 112 -3.89 28.99 6.33
N HIS A 113 -3.77 29.79 5.26
CA HIS A 113 -4.06 31.22 5.30
C HIS A 113 -5.54 31.50 5.62
N VAL A 114 -6.41 30.56 5.26
CA VAL A 114 -7.79 30.45 5.75
C VAL A 114 -8.02 29.00 6.16
N ALA A 115 -8.57 28.81 7.35
CA ALA A 115 -9.00 27.51 7.85
C ALA A 115 -10.53 27.44 7.87
N ALA A 116 -11.08 26.47 7.17
CA ALA A 116 -12.52 26.25 7.09
C ALA A 116 -12.87 24.80 7.41
N MET A 117 -14.06 24.55 7.88
CA MET A 117 -14.56 23.22 8.17
C MET A 117 -15.96 23.04 7.57
N SER A 118 -16.28 21.83 7.13
CA SER A 118 -17.65 21.41 6.81
C SER A 118 -18.44 21.15 8.11
N PRO A 119 -19.76 21.26 8.10
CA PRO A 119 -20.58 20.88 9.26
C PRO A 119 -20.32 19.44 9.71
N GLU A 120 -20.39 19.20 11.02
CA GLU A 120 -20.21 17.88 11.64
C GLU A 120 -18.80 17.29 11.46
N THR A 121 -17.79 18.08 11.10
CA THR A 121 -16.38 17.67 11.07
C THR A 121 -15.71 17.91 12.40
N SER A 122 -14.57 17.25 12.62
CA SER A 122 -13.78 17.32 13.85
C SER A 122 -12.31 17.62 13.56
N ILE A 123 -11.67 18.32 14.53
CA ILE A 123 -10.26 18.70 14.47
C ILE A 123 -9.64 18.54 15.86
N GLY A 124 -8.36 18.23 15.97
CA GLY A 124 -7.65 18.13 17.26
C GLY A 124 -6.79 16.86 17.41
N ALA A 125 -6.68 16.38 18.65
CA ALA A 125 -5.99 15.12 19.00
C ALA A 125 -4.55 15.01 18.41
N ALA A 126 -3.73 16.07 18.53
CA ALA A 126 -2.42 16.15 17.89
C ALA A 126 -1.26 15.74 18.82
N LYS A 127 -1.54 14.95 19.86
CA LYS A 127 -0.50 14.45 20.75
C LYS A 127 0.40 13.45 20.03
N PRO A 128 1.73 13.67 19.99
CA PRO A 128 2.63 12.77 19.31
C PRO A 128 2.66 11.40 19.98
N ILE A 129 2.51 10.36 19.18
CA ILE A 129 2.64 8.95 19.55
C ILE A 129 3.90 8.38 18.90
N SER A 130 4.45 7.29 19.46
CA SER A 130 5.55 6.57 18.83
C SER A 130 5.08 5.85 17.59
N SER A 131 5.89 5.84 16.54
CA SER A 131 5.66 5.02 15.35
C SER A 131 5.67 3.52 15.63
N SER A 132 6.22 3.08 16.77
CA SER A 132 6.25 1.68 17.21
C SER A 132 5.11 1.30 18.17
N GLY A 133 4.18 2.23 18.45
CA GLY A 133 3.14 2.02 19.47
C GLY A 133 3.66 1.93 20.92
N GLU A 134 4.97 1.99 21.12
CA GLU A 134 5.60 1.98 22.44
C GLU A 134 5.63 3.39 23.04
N ASN A 135 5.71 3.48 24.35
CA ASN A 135 5.92 4.76 25.01
C ASN A 135 7.29 5.33 24.64
N ILE A 136 7.29 6.46 23.91
CA ILE A 136 8.51 7.24 23.67
C ILE A 136 9.16 7.52 25.05
N ALA A 137 10.48 7.36 25.17
CA ALA A 137 11.20 7.76 26.38
C ALA A 137 10.82 9.21 26.75
N SER A 138 10.58 9.47 28.04
CA SER A 138 10.05 10.75 28.53
C SER A 138 10.75 11.96 27.93
N ASP A 139 12.09 11.97 27.93
CA ASP A 139 12.91 13.08 27.41
C ASP A 139 12.72 13.32 25.90
N SER A 140 12.58 12.26 25.09
CA SER A 140 12.36 12.38 23.65
C SER A 140 10.95 12.86 23.34
N ARG A 141 9.97 12.41 24.12
CA ARG A 141 8.58 12.88 24.03
C ARG A 141 8.49 14.36 24.37
N ASP A 142 9.09 14.79 25.47
CA ASP A 142 9.05 16.17 25.92
C ASP A 142 9.69 17.12 24.89
N LYS A 143 10.79 16.71 24.29
CA LYS A 143 11.42 17.44 23.17
C LYS A 143 10.45 17.59 21.97
N ALA A 144 9.83 16.48 21.55
CA ALA A 144 8.89 16.49 20.41
C ALA A 144 7.66 17.36 20.73
N VAL A 145 7.06 17.23 21.91
CA VAL A 145 5.92 18.04 22.36
C VAL A 145 6.29 19.52 22.36
N ASN A 146 7.44 19.90 22.96
CA ASN A 146 7.89 21.29 23.02
C ASN A 146 8.18 21.88 21.63
N ALA A 147 8.76 21.10 20.71
CA ALA A 147 8.98 21.53 19.32
C ALA A 147 7.65 21.78 18.60
N LEU A 148 6.69 20.86 18.71
CA LEU A 148 5.37 21.02 18.11
C LEU A 148 4.57 22.18 18.71
N ARG A 149 4.67 22.42 20.01
CA ARG A 149 4.07 23.59 20.67
C ARG A 149 4.66 24.89 20.11
N ALA A 150 5.97 24.95 19.91
CA ALA A 150 6.59 26.13 19.29
C ALA A 150 6.07 26.37 17.85
N THR A 151 5.97 25.27 17.07
CA THR A 151 5.35 25.33 15.71
C THR A 151 3.93 25.84 15.76
N VAL A 152 3.10 25.30 16.67
CA VAL A 152 1.69 25.72 16.83
C VAL A 152 1.58 27.20 17.17
N ARG A 153 2.38 27.71 18.11
CA ARG A 153 2.42 29.16 18.42
C ARG A 153 2.76 30.00 17.19
N SER A 154 3.67 29.52 16.36
CA SER A 154 4.05 30.21 15.11
C SER A 154 2.91 30.27 14.11
N ILE A 155 2.28 29.12 13.79
CA ILE A 155 1.22 29.06 12.77
C ILE A 155 -0.11 29.67 13.25
N THR A 156 -0.33 29.78 14.58
CA THR A 156 -1.52 30.41 15.15
C THR A 156 -1.30 31.86 15.57
N SER A 157 -0.14 32.46 15.32
CA SER A 157 0.21 33.81 15.75
C SER A 157 -0.76 34.89 15.23
N GLN A 158 -1.42 34.66 14.11
CA GLN A 158 -2.43 35.53 13.51
C GLN A 158 -3.86 35.22 13.99
N ARG A 159 -4.06 34.18 14.82
CA ARG A 159 -5.36 33.76 15.31
C ARG A 159 -5.63 34.29 16.72
N ALA A 160 -6.85 34.13 17.20
CA ALA A 160 -7.21 34.50 18.54
C ALA A 160 -6.36 33.78 19.61
N PRO A 161 -6.00 34.44 20.74
CA PRO A 161 -5.19 33.79 21.79
C PRO A 161 -5.79 32.48 22.32
N LYS A 162 -7.12 32.36 22.35
CA LYS A 162 -7.82 31.12 22.72
C LYS A 162 -7.54 29.98 21.74
N ALA A 163 -7.40 30.29 20.45
CA ALA A 163 -7.07 29.31 19.43
C ALA A 163 -5.65 28.74 19.65
N THR A 164 -4.68 29.59 19.94
CA THR A 164 -3.30 29.16 20.25
C THR A 164 -3.26 28.29 21.51
N GLN A 165 -3.97 28.67 22.57
CA GLN A 165 -4.03 27.88 23.80
C GLN A 165 -4.67 26.52 23.55
N TRP A 166 -5.80 26.46 22.85
CA TRP A 166 -6.45 25.21 22.47
C TRP A 166 -5.55 24.35 21.59
N ALA A 167 -4.88 24.94 20.60
CA ALA A 167 -3.98 24.24 19.72
C ALA A 167 -2.78 23.61 20.46
N GLU A 168 -2.23 24.28 21.50
CA GLU A 168 -1.23 23.68 22.39
C GLU A 168 -1.81 22.49 23.18
N GLN A 169 -3.05 22.60 23.67
CA GLN A 169 -3.72 21.50 24.38
C GLN A 169 -3.99 20.29 23.48
N THR A 170 -4.19 20.48 22.16
CA THR A 170 -4.29 19.33 21.24
C THR A 170 -3.03 18.47 21.26
N ILE A 171 -1.86 19.09 21.51
CA ILE A 171 -0.56 18.41 21.55
C ILE A 171 -0.28 17.81 22.95
N THR A 172 -0.65 18.51 24.02
CA THR A 172 -0.36 18.06 25.39
C THR A 172 -1.40 17.06 25.89
N ASP A 173 -2.67 17.33 25.67
CA ASP A 173 -3.81 16.66 26.29
C ASP A 173 -4.68 15.89 25.29
N ALA A 174 -4.31 15.94 23.99
CA ALA A 174 -5.04 15.32 22.88
C ALA A 174 -6.52 15.79 22.78
N VAL A 175 -6.81 17.03 23.17
CA VAL A 175 -8.18 17.58 23.04
C VAL A 175 -8.59 17.68 21.58
N ALA A 176 -9.88 17.52 21.32
CA ALA A 176 -10.49 17.70 20.01
C ALA A 176 -11.65 18.69 20.09
N ALA A 177 -12.07 19.21 18.94
CA ALA A 177 -13.19 20.14 18.82
C ALA A 177 -14.00 19.82 17.56
N THR A 178 -15.30 20.01 17.65
CA THR A 178 -16.20 20.05 16.50
C THR A 178 -16.01 21.35 15.71
N ALA A 179 -16.54 21.41 14.49
CA ALA A 179 -16.49 22.63 13.66
C ALA A 179 -17.02 23.87 14.40
N ASP A 180 -18.15 23.74 15.12
CA ASP A 180 -18.75 24.82 15.86
C ASP A 180 -17.90 25.29 17.06
N GLU A 181 -17.26 24.36 17.75
CA GLU A 181 -16.33 24.66 18.85
C GLU A 181 -15.06 25.30 18.33
N ALA A 182 -14.49 24.78 17.26
CA ALA A 182 -13.31 25.31 16.61
C ALA A 182 -13.51 26.76 16.10
N LEU A 183 -14.71 27.06 15.58
CA LEU A 183 -15.10 28.41 15.19
C LEU A 183 -15.19 29.35 16.39
N LYS A 184 -15.85 28.92 17.48
CA LYS A 184 -15.96 29.69 18.72
C LYS A 184 -14.60 29.97 19.38
N LEU A 185 -13.67 29.04 19.26
CA LEU A 185 -12.30 29.19 19.73
C LEU A 185 -11.46 30.11 18.82
N GLY A 186 -11.93 30.41 17.62
CA GLY A 186 -11.16 31.13 16.59
C GLY A 186 -10.01 30.26 16.00
N ALA A 187 -10.09 28.95 16.17
CA ALA A 187 -9.15 28.01 15.55
C ALA A 187 -9.38 27.88 14.04
N ILE A 188 -10.62 28.03 13.61
CA ILE A 188 -10.99 28.15 12.19
C ILE A 188 -11.67 29.47 11.92
N ASP A 189 -11.74 29.87 10.66
CA ASP A 189 -12.24 31.16 10.21
C ASP A 189 -13.73 31.15 9.88
N LEU A 190 -14.24 30.00 9.40
CA LEU A 190 -15.63 29.84 8.99
C LEU A 190 -16.03 28.36 8.86
N ILE A 191 -17.34 28.14 8.80
CA ILE A 191 -17.95 26.85 8.45
C ILE A 191 -18.64 27.03 7.10
N ALA A 192 -18.38 26.12 6.17
CA ALA A 192 -18.99 26.10 4.85
C ALA A 192 -19.61 24.74 4.55
N SER A 193 -20.80 24.75 3.93
CA SER A 193 -21.52 23.51 3.63
C SER A 193 -20.92 22.71 2.48
N ASP A 194 -20.32 23.41 1.51
CA ASP A 194 -19.67 22.87 0.34
C ASP A 194 -18.63 23.85 -0.21
N LEU A 195 -17.92 23.44 -1.28
CA LEU A 195 -16.87 24.24 -1.89
C LEU A 195 -17.39 25.58 -2.44
N ASN A 196 -18.59 25.62 -3.03
CA ASN A 196 -19.14 26.85 -3.59
C ASN A 196 -19.52 27.83 -2.48
N ASP A 197 -20.07 27.34 -1.38
CA ASP A 197 -20.35 28.12 -0.20
C ASP A 197 -19.05 28.67 0.41
N LEU A 198 -18.01 27.83 0.52
CA LEU A 198 -16.68 28.27 0.95
C LEU A 198 -16.17 29.44 0.11
N LEU A 199 -16.14 29.28 -1.22
CA LEU A 199 -15.62 30.30 -2.13
C LEU A 199 -16.38 31.61 -2.06
N LYS A 200 -17.70 31.56 -1.84
CA LYS A 200 -18.53 32.77 -1.63
C LYS A 200 -18.21 33.48 -0.30
N GLN A 201 -18.02 32.70 0.77
CA GLN A 201 -17.78 33.27 2.10
C GLN A 201 -16.39 33.90 2.24
N ILE A 202 -15.38 33.38 1.51
CA ILE A 202 -14.01 33.91 1.57
C ILE A 202 -13.74 34.99 0.53
N ASP A 203 -14.64 35.23 -0.42
CA ASP A 203 -14.44 36.25 -1.44
C ASP A 203 -14.30 37.65 -0.82
N GLY A 204 -13.32 38.38 -1.31
CA GLY A 204 -13.00 39.71 -0.79
C GLY A 204 -12.29 39.75 0.58
N ARG A 205 -12.09 38.60 1.23
CA ARG A 205 -11.34 38.52 2.50
C ARG A 205 -9.87 38.82 2.26
N THR A 206 -9.26 39.57 3.18
CA THR A 206 -7.82 39.84 3.17
C THR A 206 -7.08 38.82 4.00
N VAL A 207 -6.02 38.25 3.46
CA VAL A 207 -5.10 37.31 4.13
C VAL A 207 -3.67 37.83 4.05
N MET A 208 -2.86 37.46 5.03
CA MET A 208 -1.41 37.74 5.01
C MET A 208 -0.69 36.68 4.22
N LEU A 209 -0.13 37.07 3.08
CA LEU A 209 0.64 36.17 2.21
C LEU A 209 2.10 36.68 2.17
N ARG A 210 3.02 35.94 2.80
CA ARG A 210 4.46 36.31 2.89
C ARG A 210 4.68 37.77 3.37
N GLY A 211 3.93 38.17 4.40
CA GLY A 211 4.01 39.53 4.97
C GLY A 211 3.29 40.63 4.17
N LYS A 212 2.60 40.27 3.07
CA LYS A 212 1.80 41.21 2.27
C LYS A 212 0.32 40.90 2.38
N GLU A 213 -0.50 41.92 2.60
CA GLU A 213 -1.95 41.80 2.53
C GLU A 213 -2.38 41.46 1.09
N THR A 214 -3.12 40.38 0.95
CA THR A 214 -3.64 39.91 -0.33
C THR A 214 -5.14 39.67 -0.21
N LYS A 215 -5.92 40.28 -1.10
CA LYS A 215 -7.37 40.13 -1.14
C LYS A 215 -7.75 38.93 -1.99
N LEU A 216 -8.51 38.02 -1.43
CA LEU A 216 -9.03 36.83 -2.14
C LEU A 216 -10.05 37.24 -3.21
N GLN A 217 -9.94 36.64 -4.38
CA GLN A 217 -10.88 36.77 -5.49
C GLN A 217 -11.37 35.37 -5.84
N THR A 218 -12.47 34.96 -5.26
CA THR A 218 -12.99 33.59 -5.36
C THR A 218 -14.42 33.51 -5.84
N ALA A 219 -15.13 34.66 -5.92
CA ALA A 219 -16.49 34.68 -6.48
C ALA A 219 -16.49 34.29 -7.95
N ASN A 220 -17.36 33.34 -8.32
CA ASN A 220 -17.51 32.83 -9.68
C ASN A 220 -16.18 32.32 -10.30
N ALA A 221 -15.26 31.87 -9.44
CA ALA A 221 -13.98 31.33 -9.90
C ALA A 221 -14.17 30.04 -10.71
N THR A 222 -13.34 29.89 -11.73
CA THR A 222 -13.20 28.61 -12.44
C THR A 222 -12.45 27.64 -11.53
N ILE A 223 -13.10 26.54 -11.18
CA ILE A 223 -12.51 25.50 -10.32
C ILE A 223 -11.70 24.52 -11.18
N VAL A 224 -10.41 24.37 -10.87
CA VAL A 224 -9.52 23.38 -11.50
C VAL A 224 -9.06 22.39 -10.45
N ARG A 225 -9.30 21.10 -10.68
CA ARG A 225 -8.86 20.04 -9.76
C ARG A 225 -7.42 19.64 -10.05
N ALA A 226 -6.58 19.68 -9.02
CA ALA A 226 -5.24 19.13 -9.08
C ALA A 226 -5.31 17.62 -8.86
N GLU A 227 -5.32 16.86 -9.96
CA GLU A 227 -5.37 15.40 -9.87
C GLU A 227 -4.02 14.81 -9.46
N LEU A 228 -4.06 13.68 -8.74
CA LEU A 228 -2.88 12.88 -8.47
C LEU A 228 -2.35 12.27 -9.78
N THR A 229 -1.05 12.32 -10.00
CA THR A 229 -0.40 11.58 -11.09
C THR A 229 -0.52 10.08 -10.89
N LEU A 230 -0.39 9.29 -11.96
CA LEU A 230 -0.38 7.82 -11.85
C LEU A 230 0.69 7.32 -10.89
N GLY A 231 1.88 7.96 -10.86
CA GLY A 231 2.94 7.60 -9.92
C GLY A 231 2.54 7.85 -8.47
N GLU A 232 1.96 9.01 -8.17
CA GLU A 232 1.47 9.34 -6.83
C GLU A 232 0.35 8.39 -6.38
N GLN A 233 -0.60 8.06 -7.29
CA GLN A 233 -1.67 7.11 -7.02
C GLN A 233 -1.12 5.71 -6.68
N LEU A 234 -0.17 5.21 -7.48
CA LEU A 234 0.47 3.91 -7.24
C LEU A 234 1.22 3.89 -5.90
N LEU A 235 1.95 4.96 -5.57
CA LEU A 235 2.64 5.06 -4.29
C LEU A 235 1.66 5.07 -3.11
N LEU A 236 0.54 5.80 -3.21
CA LEU A 236 -0.49 5.82 -2.16
C LEU A 236 -1.17 4.45 -1.98
N ILE A 237 -1.41 3.72 -3.08
CA ILE A 237 -1.92 2.35 -3.03
C ILE A 237 -0.93 1.44 -2.29
N LEU A 238 0.36 1.54 -2.59
CA LEU A 238 1.40 0.70 -1.97
C LEU A 238 1.52 0.93 -0.46
N ILE A 239 1.23 2.14 0.03
CA ILE A 239 1.29 2.49 1.46
C ILE A 239 0.05 1.99 2.23
N SER A 240 -0.93 1.37 1.58
CA SER A 240 -2.07 0.75 2.27
C SER A 240 -1.65 -0.51 3.02
N PRO A 241 -1.99 -0.68 4.33
CA PRO A 241 -1.71 -1.91 5.07
C PRO A 241 -2.28 -3.16 4.42
N ASN A 242 -3.45 -3.05 3.77
CA ASN A 242 -4.08 -4.16 3.06
C ASN A 242 -3.24 -4.59 1.84
N ILE A 243 -2.71 -3.63 1.08
CA ILE A 243 -1.84 -3.92 -0.08
C ILE A 243 -0.49 -4.46 0.40
N ALA A 244 0.09 -3.89 1.46
CA ALA A 244 1.31 -4.40 2.04
C ALA A 244 1.15 -5.87 2.51
N ALA A 245 0.02 -6.22 3.12
CA ALA A 245 -0.28 -7.60 3.50
C ALA A 245 -0.42 -8.54 2.28
N ILE A 246 -1.07 -8.07 1.20
CA ILE A 246 -1.16 -8.83 -0.08
C ILE A 246 0.24 -9.01 -0.68
N LEU A 247 1.07 -7.97 -0.72
CA LEU A 247 2.43 -8.06 -1.24
C LEU A 247 3.27 -9.06 -0.43
N LEU A 248 3.16 -9.02 0.90
CA LEU A 248 3.81 -10.00 1.77
C LEU A 248 3.34 -11.43 1.49
N PHE A 249 2.01 -11.63 1.33
CA PHE A 249 1.44 -12.92 0.99
C PHE A 249 1.98 -13.45 -0.35
N ILE A 250 2.02 -12.59 -1.39
CA ILE A 250 2.59 -12.95 -2.71
C ILE A 250 4.08 -13.24 -2.58
N ALA A 251 4.82 -12.44 -1.81
CA ALA A 251 6.25 -12.65 -1.59
C ALA A 251 6.54 -14.01 -0.96
N ILE A 252 5.87 -14.33 0.14
CA ILE A 252 6.07 -15.61 0.85
C ILE A 252 5.72 -16.78 -0.07
N ASN A 253 4.52 -16.78 -0.67
CA ASN A 253 4.08 -17.90 -1.50
C ASN A 253 4.89 -18.01 -2.79
N GLY A 254 5.25 -16.91 -3.43
CA GLY A 254 6.10 -16.92 -4.64
C GLY A 254 7.48 -17.52 -4.39
N LEU A 255 8.14 -17.10 -3.30
CA LEU A 255 9.45 -17.64 -2.91
C LEU A 255 9.35 -19.12 -2.50
N LEU A 256 8.31 -19.52 -1.79
CA LEU A 256 8.09 -20.93 -1.40
C LEU A 256 7.82 -21.83 -2.61
N ILE A 257 7.07 -21.36 -3.61
CA ILE A 257 6.80 -22.10 -4.85
C ILE A 257 8.11 -22.30 -5.63
N GLU A 258 8.92 -21.25 -5.78
CA GLU A 258 10.23 -21.36 -6.46
C GLU A 258 11.19 -22.30 -5.73
N TRP A 259 11.16 -22.27 -4.37
CA TRP A 259 11.94 -23.21 -3.56
C TRP A 259 11.56 -24.68 -3.81
N GLN A 260 10.27 -24.96 -3.98
CA GLN A 260 9.75 -26.33 -4.18
C GLN A 260 9.93 -26.83 -5.61
N ALA A 261 9.83 -25.95 -6.60
CA ALA A 261 9.91 -26.26 -8.02
C ALA A 261 10.94 -25.35 -8.72
N PRO A 262 12.23 -25.47 -8.38
CA PRO A 262 13.27 -24.62 -8.94
C PRO A 262 13.38 -24.80 -10.44
N GLY A 263 13.53 -23.68 -11.17
CA GLY A 263 13.79 -23.68 -12.61
C GLY A 263 12.74 -22.98 -13.46
N THR A 264 11.55 -22.67 -12.94
CA THR A 264 10.58 -21.83 -13.65
C THR A 264 10.96 -20.35 -13.59
N GLY A 265 11.58 -19.91 -12.50
CA GLY A 265 11.94 -18.52 -12.20
C GLY A 265 10.76 -17.60 -11.94
N VAL A 266 9.54 -17.99 -12.31
CA VAL A 266 8.35 -17.12 -12.22
C VAL A 266 8.00 -16.82 -10.78
N GLY A 267 7.95 -17.85 -9.92
CA GLY A 267 7.66 -17.71 -8.50
C GLY A 267 8.69 -16.84 -7.79
N GLY A 268 9.97 -17.06 -8.08
CA GLY A 268 11.07 -16.29 -7.52
C GLY A 268 11.04 -14.83 -7.93
N ILE A 269 10.84 -14.53 -9.21
CA ILE A 269 10.79 -13.16 -9.73
C ILE A 269 9.59 -12.40 -9.13
N VAL A 270 8.39 -12.98 -9.22
CA VAL A 270 7.16 -12.35 -8.69
C VAL A 270 7.26 -12.17 -7.17
N GLY A 271 7.74 -13.19 -6.46
CA GLY A 271 7.95 -13.14 -5.01
C GLY A 271 8.98 -12.08 -4.60
N ALA A 272 10.09 -11.97 -5.32
CA ALA A 272 11.12 -10.96 -5.04
C ALA A 272 10.61 -9.53 -5.29
N ILE A 273 9.92 -9.29 -6.41
CA ILE A 273 9.32 -7.98 -6.70
C ILE A 273 8.31 -7.61 -5.60
N ALA A 274 7.41 -8.52 -5.25
CA ALA A 274 6.43 -8.29 -4.19
C ALA A 274 7.09 -8.02 -2.84
N PHE A 275 8.20 -8.69 -2.53
CA PHE A 275 8.97 -8.47 -1.31
C PHE A 275 9.61 -7.08 -1.26
N ILE A 276 10.21 -6.62 -2.37
CA ILE A 276 10.80 -5.27 -2.46
C ILE A 276 9.72 -4.20 -2.27
N LEU A 277 8.55 -4.37 -2.92
CA LEU A 277 7.42 -3.45 -2.76
C LEU A 277 6.85 -3.48 -1.32
N PHE A 278 6.80 -4.64 -0.69
CA PHE A 278 6.44 -4.78 0.72
C PHE A 278 7.42 -4.04 1.63
N LEU A 279 8.75 -4.17 1.41
CA LEU A 279 9.76 -3.43 2.18
C LEU A 279 9.60 -1.91 2.02
N TYR A 280 9.27 -1.43 0.83
CA TYR A 280 8.94 -0.02 0.61
C TYR A 280 7.72 0.41 1.44
N ALA A 281 6.63 -0.37 1.41
CA ALA A 281 5.43 -0.10 2.19
C ALA A 281 5.73 -0.05 3.70
N VAL A 282 6.45 -1.04 4.22
CA VAL A 282 6.87 -1.13 5.65
C VAL A 282 7.78 0.04 6.05
N GLY A 283 8.65 0.50 5.14
CA GLY A 283 9.52 1.67 5.40
C GLY A 283 8.76 3.00 5.50
N THR A 284 7.52 3.07 5.04
CA THR A 284 6.69 4.28 5.05
C THR A 284 5.52 4.21 6.05
N LEU A 285 5.12 3.02 6.46
CA LEU A 285 4.04 2.79 7.43
C LEU A 285 4.59 2.68 8.86
N PRO A 286 3.85 3.12 9.87
CA PRO A 286 4.16 2.77 11.25
C PRO A 286 3.94 1.27 11.44
N VAL A 287 5.01 0.53 11.70
CA VAL A 287 4.98 -0.92 11.85
C VAL A 287 5.50 -1.35 13.21
N ASN A 288 4.89 -2.40 13.76
CA ASN A 288 5.34 -3.02 15.01
C ASN A 288 6.32 -4.14 14.70
N LEU A 289 7.55 -4.03 15.21
CA LEU A 289 8.61 -5.03 15.04
C LEU A 289 8.20 -6.42 15.54
N THR A 290 7.37 -6.51 16.58
CA THR A 290 6.85 -7.79 17.07
C THR A 290 6.04 -8.52 15.97
N GLY A 291 5.24 -7.80 15.20
CA GLY A 291 4.54 -8.36 14.04
C GLY A 291 5.49 -8.93 13.00
N LEU A 292 6.60 -8.24 12.73
CA LEU A 292 7.63 -8.70 11.79
C LEU A 292 8.32 -9.99 12.28
N VAL A 293 8.56 -10.10 13.59
CA VAL A 293 9.10 -11.33 14.20
C VAL A 293 8.15 -12.51 14.01
N PHE A 294 6.84 -12.32 14.25
CA PHE A 294 5.84 -13.37 14.00
C PHE A 294 5.77 -13.77 12.52
N ILE A 295 5.90 -12.82 11.60
CA ILE A 295 5.97 -13.12 10.16
C ILE A 295 7.22 -13.92 9.83
N GLY A 296 8.39 -13.53 10.37
CA GLY A 296 9.62 -14.31 10.23
C GLY A 296 9.48 -15.74 10.75
N LEU A 297 8.86 -15.90 11.94
CA LEU A 297 8.55 -17.21 12.52
C LEU A 297 7.60 -18.01 11.61
N ALA A 298 6.58 -17.39 11.04
CA ALA A 298 5.68 -18.04 10.08
C ALA A 298 6.45 -18.62 8.90
N VAL A 299 7.33 -17.84 8.28
CA VAL A 299 8.15 -18.28 7.14
C VAL A 299 9.04 -19.46 7.54
N VAL A 300 9.70 -19.37 8.68
CA VAL A 300 10.57 -20.44 9.19
C VAL A 300 9.77 -21.73 9.41
N LEU A 301 8.62 -21.66 10.10
CA LEU A 301 7.78 -22.83 10.35
C LEU A 301 7.28 -23.46 9.04
N LEU A 302 6.86 -22.64 8.06
CA LEU A 302 6.39 -23.13 6.77
C LEU A 302 7.53 -23.82 5.97
N ILE A 303 8.74 -23.27 5.98
CA ILE A 303 9.92 -23.89 5.33
C ILE A 303 10.28 -25.22 6.01
N PHE A 304 10.29 -25.26 7.35
CA PHE A 304 10.60 -26.49 8.07
C PHE A 304 9.55 -27.58 7.83
N ASP A 305 8.27 -27.24 7.70
CA ASP A 305 7.22 -28.21 7.40
C ASP A 305 7.37 -28.85 6.03
N LEU A 306 7.91 -28.13 5.04
CA LEU A 306 8.21 -28.66 3.71
C LEU A 306 9.31 -29.73 3.73
N THR A 307 10.23 -29.69 4.69
CA THR A 307 11.34 -30.61 4.83
C THR A 307 11.07 -31.71 5.87
N ALA A 308 10.04 -31.54 6.72
CA ALA A 308 9.70 -32.46 7.78
C ALA A 308 9.09 -33.78 7.25
N THR A 309 9.25 -34.85 8.04
CA THR A 309 8.64 -36.16 7.74
C THR A 309 7.17 -36.23 8.12
N GLN A 310 6.73 -35.41 9.08
CA GLN A 310 5.35 -35.30 9.53
C GLN A 310 4.84 -33.89 9.21
N HIS A 311 4.04 -33.78 8.16
CA HIS A 311 3.55 -32.51 7.65
C HIS A 311 2.25 -32.07 8.34
N GLY A 312 2.05 -30.73 8.50
CA GLY A 312 0.79 -30.10 8.88
C GLY A 312 0.79 -29.39 10.23
N ILE A 313 1.52 -29.86 11.24
CA ILE A 313 1.58 -29.19 12.55
C ILE A 313 2.34 -27.88 12.47
N LEU A 314 3.49 -27.86 11.79
CA LEU A 314 4.27 -26.65 11.57
C LEU A 314 3.58 -25.69 10.62
N THR A 315 2.87 -26.22 9.59
CA THR A 315 2.00 -25.39 8.73
C THR A 315 0.91 -24.71 9.54
N ALA A 316 0.21 -25.39 10.45
CA ALA A 316 -0.81 -24.79 11.30
C ALA A 316 -0.22 -23.71 12.20
N GLY A 317 0.93 -23.97 12.83
CA GLY A 317 1.69 -22.98 13.60
C GLY A 317 2.15 -21.79 12.76
N GLY A 318 2.64 -22.04 11.54
CA GLY A 318 3.05 -21.03 10.59
C GLY A 318 1.89 -20.14 10.14
N LEU A 319 0.72 -20.71 9.84
CA LEU A 319 -0.49 -19.94 9.50
C LEU A 319 -0.97 -19.08 10.68
N ALA A 320 -1.00 -19.66 11.90
CA ALA A 320 -1.36 -18.90 13.09
C ALA A 320 -0.38 -17.74 13.32
N SER A 321 0.93 -17.99 13.19
CA SER A 321 1.96 -16.98 13.31
C SER A 321 1.85 -15.89 12.22
N PHE A 322 1.51 -16.26 10.98
CA PHE A 322 1.25 -15.31 9.90
C PHE A 322 0.06 -14.40 10.22
N VAL A 323 -1.05 -14.96 10.68
CA VAL A 323 -2.25 -14.17 11.03
C VAL A 323 -1.95 -13.21 12.18
N ILE A 324 -1.35 -13.71 13.27
CA ILE A 324 -0.95 -12.88 14.40
C ILE A 324 0.03 -11.79 13.94
N GLY A 325 1.03 -12.17 13.18
CA GLY A 325 2.05 -11.26 12.65
C GLY A 325 1.45 -10.17 11.78
N ALA A 326 0.56 -10.52 10.85
CA ALA A 326 -0.09 -9.54 9.96
C ALA A 326 -0.97 -8.56 10.76
N VAL A 327 -1.70 -9.02 11.77
CA VAL A 327 -2.57 -8.17 12.61
C VAL A 327 -1.73 -7.26 13.52
N VAL A 328 -0.65 -7.78 14.10
CA VAL A 328 0.22 -7.02 15.01
C VAL A 328 1.14 -6.06 14.26
N LEU A 329 1.49 -6.38 12.99
CA LEU A 329 2.43 -5.58 12.20
C LEU A 329 1.93 -4.16 11.95
N PHE A 330 0.64 -3.98 11.66
CA PHE A 330 0.06 -2.68 11.35
C PHE A 330 -0.76 -2.15 12.52
N GLU A 331 -0.45 -0.93 12.94
CA GLU A 331 -1.20 -0.29 14.02
C GLU A 331 -2.60 0.13 13.53
N PRO A 332 -3.68 -0.30 14.22
CA PRO A 332 -5.06 -0.01 13.76
C PRO A 332 -5.43 1.47 13.73
N SER A 333 -4.65 2.32 14.40
CA SER A 333 -4.97 3.75 14.62
C SER A 333 -4.93 4.59 13.34
N TYR A 334 -4.18 4.17 12.30
CA TYR A 334 -4.03 4.98 11.08
C TYR A 334 -4.91 4.51 9.94
N VAL A 335 -4.85 3.21 9.60
CA VAL A 335 -5.71 2.59 8.58
C VAL A 335 -5.99 1.15 9.02
N PRO A 336 -7.24 0.76 9.22
CA PRO A 336 -7.55 -0.59 9.70
C PRO A 336 -7.17 -1.66 8.67
N LEU A 337 -6.40 -2.66 9.10
CA LEU A 337 -6.18 -3.87 8.34
C LEU A 337 -7.46 -4.71 8.31
N SER A 338 -7.88 -5.14 7.13
CA SER A 338 -9.06 -6.00 6.99
C SER A 338 -8.79 -7.41 7.52
N LEU A 339 -9.40 -7.77 8.66
CA LEU A 339 -9.31 -9.12 9.23
C LEU A 339 -9.85 -10.19 8.27
N GLY A 340 -10.88 -9.85 7.47
CA GLY A 340 -11.41 -10.73 6.43
C GLY A 340 -10.37 -11.02 5.34
N LEU A 341 -9.57 -10.02 4.95
CA LEU A 341 -8.48 -10.19 4.00
C LEU A 341 -7.40 -11.12 4.56
N VAL A 342 -6.94 -10.88 5.80
CA VAL A 342 -5.91 -11.70 6.46
C VAL A 342 -6.39 -13.15 6.60
N GLY A 343 -7.64 -13.36 7.05
CA GLY A 343 -8.26 -14.70 7.14
C GLY A 343 -8.36 -15.39 5.78
N GLY A 344 -8.76 -14.64 4.74
CA GLY A 344 -8.80 -15.15 3.37
C GLY A 344 -7.41 -15.58 2.86
N MET A 345 -6.37 -14.76 3.09
CA MET A 345 -5.00 -15.11 2.73
C MET A 345 -4.50 -16.35 3.47
N ALA A 346 -4.78 -16.48 4.77
CA ALA A 346 -4.44 -17.66 5.56
C ALA A 346 -5.13 -18.92 5.04
N LEU A 347 -6.40 -18.83 4.66
CA LEU A 347 -7.15 -19.94 4.06
C LEU A 347 -6.55 -20.37 2.71
N VAL A 348 -6.23 -19.41 1.84
CA VAL A 348 -5.60 -19.70 0.54
C VAL A 348 -4.22 -20.34 0.74
N MET A 349 -3.41 -19.81 1.66
CA MET A 349 -2.11 -20.37 1.99
C MET A 349 -2.25 -21.80 2.53
N GLY A 350 -3.16 -22.04 3.46
CA GLY A 350 -3.45 -23.38 3.98
C GLY A 350 -3.91 -24.37 2.91
N ALA A 351 -4.80 -23.93 2.01
CA ALA A 351 -5.26 -24.73 0.88
C ALA A 351 -4.11 -25.09 -0.09
N LEU A 352 -3.21 -24.14 -0.38
CA LEU A 352 -2.02 -24.40 -1.20
C LEU A 352 -1.11 -25.44 -0.55
N PHE A 353 -0.85 -25.34 0.75
CA PHE A 353 -0.04 -26.32 1.47
C PHE A 353 -0.72 -27.71 1.47
N LEU A 354 -2.01 -27.81 1.75
CA LEU A 354 -2.77 -29.07 1.70
C LEU A 354 -2.72 -29.70 0.30
N PHE A 355 -2.84 -28.88 -0.75
CA PHE A 355 -2.73 -29.36 -2.13
C PHE A 355 -1.33 -29.91 -2.44
N VAL A 356 -0.28 -29.20 -2.05
CA VAL A 356 1.12 -29.62 -2.26
C VAL A 356 1.40 -30.91 -1.51
N PHE A 357 1.00 -31.01 -0.23
CA PHE A 357 1.20 -32.23 0.57
C PHE A 357 0.37 -33.41 0.03
N GLY A 358 -0.86 -33.16 -0.40
CA GLY A 358 -1.69 -34.18 -1.04
C GLY A 358 -1.03 -34.76 -2.30
N LYS A 359 -0.45 -33.89 -3.14
CA LYS A 359 0.30 -34.31 -4.33
C LYS A 359 1.59 -35.06 -3.98
N ALA A 360 2.34 -34.58 -3.00
CA ALA A 360 3.55 -35.24 -2.52
C ALA A 360 3.26 -36.64 -1.95
N ALA A 361 2.21 -36.80 -1.14
CA ALA A 361 1.76 -38.09 -0.63
C ALA A 361 1.31 -39.03 -1.75
N GLN A 362 0.58 -38.52 -2.73
CA GLN A 362 0.18 -39.29 -3.90
C GLN A 362 1.41 -39.78 -4.70
N ALA A 363 2.41 -38.93 -4.91
CA ALA A 363 3.63 -39.27 -5.61
C ALA A 363 4.45 -40.35 -4.88
N ARG A 364 4.49 -40.31 -3.54
CA ARG A 364 5.17 -41.35 -2.73
C ARG A 364 4.50 -42.73 -2.84
N ASN A 365 3.20 -42.78 -3.06
CA ASN A 365 2.41 -44.02 -3.18
C ASN A 365 2.43 -44.59 -4.61
N LEU A 366 3.02 -43.90 -5.59
CA LEU A 366 3.18 -44.45 -6.93
C LEU A 366 4.19 -45.60 -6.86
N LYS A 367 3.78 -46.82 -7.27
CA LYS A 367 4.70 -47.94 -7.43
C LYS A 367 5.73 -47.56 -8.51
N PRO A 368 7.01 -47.82 -8.27
CA PRO A 368 8.03 -47.57 -9.29
C PRO A 368 7.69 -48.39 -10.54
N THR A 369 7.36 -47.69 -11.63
CA THR A 369 6.99 -48.32 -12.92
C THR A 369 8.21 -48.52 -13.82
N MET A 370 9.35 -48.01 -13.41
CA MET A 370 10.63 -48.13 -14.15
C MET A 370 11.74 -48.68 -13.25
N GLY A 371 12.68 -49.39 -13.82
CA GLY A 371 13.82 -50.02 -13.14
C GLY A 371 13.56 -51.47 -12.75
N VAL A 372 14.54 -52.07 -12.12
CA VAL A 372 14.59 -53.52 -11.82
C VAL A 372 13.37 -54.04 -11.04
N GLN A 373 12.76 -53.16 -10.19
CA GLN A 373 11.54 -53.53 -9.45
C GLN A 373 10.26 -53.51 -10.32
N GLY A 374 10.27 -52.84 -11.46
CA GLY A 374 9.17 -52.85 -12.43
C GLY A 374 9.04 -54.18 -13.19
N LEU A 375 10.05 -55.01 -13.14
CA LEU A 375 10.06 -56.35 -13.75
C LEU A 375 9.21 -57.36 -12.96
N ILE A 376 8.94 -57.12 -11.68
CA ILE A 376 8.15 -58.05 -10.84
C ILE A 376 6.71 -58.11 -11.36
N GLY A 377 6.23 -59.34 -11.64
CA GLY A 377 4.92 -59.60 -12.22
C GLY A 377 4.89 -59.60 -13.75
N GLN A 378 5.99 -59.21 -14.42
CA GLN A 378 6.12 -59.27 -15.87
C GLN A 378 6.30 -60.69 -16.37
N THR A 379 5.85 -60.95 -17.59
CA THR A 379 6.10 -62.20 -18.29
C THR A 379 7.42 -62.14 -19.02
N ALA A 380 8.34 -63.06 -18.69
CA ALA A 380 9.61 -63.22 -19.36
C ALA A 380 9.63 -64.53 -20.18
N VAL A 381 10.52 -64.69 -21.14
CA VAL A 381 10.70 -65.90 -21.93
C VAL A 381 12.04 -66.50 -21.59
N ALA A 382 12.03 -67.78 -21.18
CA ALA A 382 13.26 -68.54 -20.95
C ALA A 382 14.07 -68.71 -22.27
N ARG A 383 15.31 -68.31 -22.26
CA ARG A 383 16.23 -68.44 -23.42
C ARG A 383 17.12 -69.65 -23.30
N THR A 384 17.27 -70.19 -22.12
CA THR A 384 17.94 -71.48 -21.82
C THR A 384 17.06 -72.27 -20.86
N ASP A 385 17.38 -73.60 -20.74
CA ASP A 385 16.75 -74.41 -19.68
C ASP A 385 17.10 -73.80 -18.29
N LEU A 386 16.12 -73.70 -17.40
CA LEU A 386 16.31 -73.29 -16.01
C LEU A 386 16.30 -74.50 -15.10
N LYS A 387 17.54 -75.02 -14.68
CA LYS A 387 17.72 -76.23 -13.82
C LYS A 387 18.79 -75.98 -12.72
N PRO A 388 18.54 -75.26 -11.69
CA PRO A 388 17.48 -74.28 -11.41
C PRO A 388 17.73 -72.92 -12.02
N SER A 389 18.89 -72.63 -12.60
CA SER A 389 19.33 -71.31 -13.10
C SER A 389 19.56 -71.31 -14.61
N GLY A 390 19.40 -70.19 -15.26
CA GLY A 390 19.62 -69.93 -16.68
C GLY A 390 19.32 -68.47 -17.03
N TYR A 391 18.96 -68.21 -18.28
CA TYR A 391 18.73 -66.85 -18.79
C TYR A 391 17.26 -66.69 -19.24
N VAL A 392 16.65 -65.58 -18.87
CA VAL A 392 15.36 -65.16 -19.39
C VAL A 392 15.49 -63.85 -20.13
N PHE A 393 14.52 -63.53 -20.98
CA PHE A 393 14.43 -62.28 -21.71
C PHE A 393 13.14 -61.55 -21.30
N VAL A 394 13.28 -60.34 -20.79
CA VAL A 394 12.15 -59.50 -20.33
C VAL A 394 12.43 -58.07 -20.71
N GLU A 395 11.44 -57.37 -21.21
CA GLU A 395 11.50 -55.94 -21.65
C GLU A 395 12.68 -55.62 -22.59
N GLY A 396 13.10 -56.55 -23.45
CA GLY A 396 14.20 -56.32 -24.40
C GLY A 396 15.58 -56.60 -23.84
N GLU A 397 15.70 -57.03 -22.58
CA GLU A 397 16.97 -57.32 -21.91
C GLU A 397 17.11 -58.78 -21.50
N ARG A 398 18.39 -59.26 -21.48
CA ARG A 398 18.71 -60.61 -20.98
C ARG A 398 19.06 -60.51 -19.51
N TRP A 399 18.37 -61.35 -18.70
CA TRP A 399 18.57 -61.45 -17.27
C TRP A 399 18.93 -62.87 -16.82
N ASP A 400 19.83 -62.96 -15.86
CA ASP A 400 20.02 -64.19 -15.11
C ASP A 400 18.75 -64.52 -14.31
N ALA A 401 18.30 -65.73 -14.36
CA ALA A 401 17.08 -66.14 -13.64
C ALA A 401 17.24 -67.50 -12.96
N THR A 402 16.57 -67.62 -11.82
CA THR A 402 16.48 -68.89 -11.09
C THR A 402 14.99 -69.24 -10.90
N VAL A 403 14.61 -70.44 -11.28
CA VAL A 403 13.23 -70.90 -11.08
C VAL A 403 13.01 -71.28 -9.63
N GLU A 404 11.85 -70.86 -9.08
CA GLU A 404 11.48 -71.09 -7.68
C GLU A 404 11.14 -72.56 -7.39
N SER A 405 10.58 -73.25 -8.35
CA SER A 405 10.23 -74.71 -8.23
C SER A 405 10.05 -75.32 -9.61
N GLY A 406 10.48 -76.58 -9.77
CA GLY A 406 10.38 -77.31 -11.02
C GLY A 406 11.46 -77.00 -12.02
N GLU A 407 11.29 -77.44 -13.27
CA GLU A 407 12.16 -77.16 -14.42
C GLU A 407 11.36 -76.37 -15.45
N VAL A 408 12.07 -75.43 -16.13
CA VAL A 408 11.50 -74.65 -17.24
C VAL A 408 12.42 -74.83 -18.46
N HIS A 409 11.81 -75.16 -19.59
CA HIS A 409 12.54 -75.38 -20.84
C HIS A 409 12.73 -74.07 -21.63
N ALA A 410 13.74 -74.03 -22.44
CA ALA A 410 13.95 -72.88 -23.33
C ALA A 410 12.73 -72.66 -24.23
N GLY A 411 12.28 -71.39 -24.33
CA GLY A 411 11.08 -70.96 -25.05
C GLY A 411 9.82 -70.89 -24.21
N GLU A 412 9.79 -71.45 -22.99
CA GLU A 412 8.61 -71.31 -22.10
C GLU A 412 8.49 -69.93 -21.44
N ALA A 413 7.27 -69.51 -21.24
CA ALA A 413 6.93 -68.28 -20.54
C ALA A 413 7.03 -68.45 -19.03
N VAL A 414 7.65 -67.47 -18.36
CA VAL A 414 7.80 -67.44 -16.90
C VAL A 414 7.38 -66.08 -16.38
N THR A 415 6.85 -66.03 -15.15
CA THR A 415 6.53 -64.80 -14.48
C THR A 415 7.62 -64.43 -13.47
N VAL A 416 8.10 -63.18 -13.51
CA VAL A 416 9.07 -62.64 -12.55
C VAL A 416 8.43 -62.47 -11.19
N MET A 417 8.92 -63.23 -10.20
CA MET A 417 8.35 -63.20 -8.81
C MET A 417 9.12 -62.23 -7.90
N ALA A 418 10.45 -62.12 -8.08
CA ALA A 418 11.31 -61.25 -7.32
C ALA A 418 12.58 -60.89 -8.10
N VAL A 419 13.24 -59.81 -7.69
CA VAL A 419 14.56 -59.40 -8.21
C VAL A 419 15.53 -59.41 -7.04
N GLU A 420 16.57 -60.22 -7.14
CA GLU A 420 17.65 -60.35 -6.15
C GLU A 420 18.99 -59.89 -6.76
N GLY A 421 19.30 -58.62 -6.55
CA GLY A 421 20.45 -57.98 -7.18
C GLY A 421 20.35 -57.98 -8.72
N LEU A 422 21.19 -58.69 -9.45
CA LEU A 422 21.16 -58.80 -10.92
C LEU A 422 20.48 -60.11 -11.39
N LYS A 423 19.80 -60.87 -10.52
CA LYS A 423 19.12 -62.14 -10.85
C LYS A 423 17.60 -61.99 -10.61
N LEU A 424 16.86 -62.61 -11.51
CA LEU A 424 15.42 -62.69 -11.39
C LEU A 424 15.00 -64.04 -10.76
N LYS A 425 14.12 -64.04 -9.79
CA LYS A 425 13.41 -65.21 -9.35
C LYS A 425 12.15 -65.35 -10.20
N VAL A 426 12.02 -66.51 -10.88
CA VAL A 426 10.89 -66.69 -11.81
C VAL A 426 10.11 -67.98 -11.48
N ARG A 427 8.84 -67.95 -11.86
CA ARG A 427 7.95 -69.13 -11.77
C ARG A 427 7.38 -69.40 -13.17
N LYS A 428 7.17 -70.70 -13.53
CA LYS A 428 6.51 -71.05 -14.77
C LYS A 428 5.16 -70.39 -14.87
N ALA A 429 4.89 -69.68 -15.97
CA ALA A 429 3.60 -69.09 -16.23
C ALA A 429 2.59 -70.26 -16.41
N GLY A 430 1.52 -70.23 -15.63
CA GLY A 430 0.47 -71.25 -15.65
C GLY A 430 -0.38 -71.14 -16.91
#